data_bb0fcc131465fe1f80f8f2dbcf7ff8cb
#
_entry.id   bb0fcc131465fe1f80f8f2dbcf7ff8cb
#
_cell.length_a   1.000
_cell.length_b   1.000
_cell.length_c   1.000
_cell.angle_alpha   90.00
_cell.angle_beta   90.00
_cell.angle_gamma   90.00
#
_symmetry.space_group_name_H-M   'P 1'
#
loop_
_entity.id
_entity.type
_entity.pdbx_description
1 polymer ?
#
loop_
_entity_poly.entity_id
_entity_poly.type
_entity_poly.pdbx_seq_one_letter_code
_entity_poly.pdbx_strand_id
1 'polypeptide(L)'
;MEMRQLEIFRALAEELHFTRAAERVHCVQSNVTTQIRALEEELGIPLFDRLAKRVILTDAGRRFLPYAERVLSTVSDAQAAVTQDSTPAGPLCIGAPESVLNYRLPSILSRFRKLYPKVQLTFRPYFDVGLVPSIESGKMDLAVWMKDVVSDQRLQSLRLRSEKVLFVADRAHPLASAKKVLPQDLSGQTLLLTEAGCAYRKKLDRLLSLMNIRPGNVTEFSTVEAIKECVSLGMGIALLPEIVVARELARKRLASFRWAGPNLDIATHVVWHKDKWISPAQQAFVSLLQEMLGEPAGVKTSPEKKRR
;
A
#
# COMPACT_ATOMS: atom_id res chain seq x y z
N MET A 1 -10.03 32.01 -4.64
CA MET A 1 -9.80 30.74 -3.93
C MET A 1 -8.58 30.88 -3.05
N GLU A 2 -8.74 30.77 -1.73
CA GLU A 2 -7.71 30.97 -0.74
C GLU A 2 -7.30 29.66 -0.09
N MET A 3 -6.04 29.58 0.42
CA MET A 3 -5.53 28.39 1.10
C MET A 3 -6.44 27.96 2.26
N ARG A 4 -6.94 28.93 3.03
CA ARG A 4 -7.82 28.67 4.17
C ARG A 4 -9.13 28.02 3.77
N GLN A 5 -9.68 28.37 2.60
CA GLN A 5 -10.87 27.75 2.05
C GLN A 5 -10.61 26.27 1.69
N LEU A 6 -9.45 25.96 1.13
CA LEU A 6 -9.07 24.57 0.80
C LEU A 6 -8.85 23.71 2.05
N GLU A 7 -8.24 24.28 3.12
CA GLU A 7 -8.10 23.59 4.41
C GLU A 7 -9.47 23.25 5.02
N ILE A 8 -10.37 24.22 5.03
CA ILE A 8 -11.73 24.07 5.55
C ILE A 8 -12.53 23.07 4.70
N PHE A 9 -12.42 23.16 3.36
CA PHE A 9 -13.07 22.22 2.45
C PHE A 9 -12.61 20.78 2.70
N ARG A 10 -11.30 20.55 2.81
CA ARG A 10 -10.72 19.21 3.13
C ARG A 10 -11.22 18.70 4.47
N ALA A 11 -11.18 19.54 5.52
CA ALA A 11 -11.65 19.14 6.84
C ALA A 11 -13.12 18.77 6.84
N LEU A 12 -13.97 19.53 6.13
CA LEU A 12 -15.39 19.22 6.01
C LEU A 12 -15.65 17.96 5.16
N ALA A 13 -14.85 17.73 4.13
CA ALA A 13 -14.91 16.52 3.31
C ALA A 13 -14.57 15.24 4.08
N GLU A 14 -13.64 15.32 5.04
CA GLU A 14 -13.25 14.21 5.89
C GLU A 14 -14.22 13.97 7.05
N GLU A 15 -14.71 15.05 7.70
CA GLU A 15 -15.60 14.95 8.87
C GLU A 15 -17.06 14.78 8.53
N LEU A 16 -17.50 15.26 7.36
CA LEU A 16 -18.89 15.32 6.93
C LEU A 16 -19.83 15.95 7.99
N HIS A 17 -19.27 16.85 8.82
CA HIS A 17 -19.95 17.51 9.91
C HIS A 17 -19.33 18.87 10.20
N PHE A 18 -20.10 19.95 10.06
CA PHE A 18 -19.61 21.33 10.15
C PHE A 18 -18.94 21.65 11.50
N THR A 19 -19.50 21.21 12.63
CA THR A 19 -18.94 21.48 13.95
C THR A 19 -17.59 20.76 14.13
N ARG A 20 -17.49 19.49 13.78
CA ARG A 20 -16.22 18.72 13.86
C ARG A 20 -15.16 19.28 12.91
N ALA A 21 -15.56 19.67 11.71
CA ALA A 21 -14.65 20.35 10.79
C ALA A 21 -14.12 21.67 11.38
N ALA A 22 -14.99 22.45 12.05
CA ALA A 22 -14.61 23.71 12.71
C ALA A 22 -13.60 23.47 13.85
N GLU A 23 -13.85 22.49 14.70
CA GLU A 23 -12.92 22.06 15.76
C GLU A 23 -11.56 21.68 15.19
N ARG A 24 -11.54 20.90 14.12
CA ARG A 24 -10.31 20.42 13.48
C ARG A 24 -9.47 21.54 12.87
N VAL A 25 -10.10 22.57 12.32
CA VAL A 25 -9.39 23.72 11.75
C VAL A 25 -9.30 24.92 12.72
N HIS A 26 -9.64 24.70 14.00
CA HIS A 26 -9.57 25.71 15.08
C HIS A 26 -10.33 26.98 14.74
N CYS A 27 -11.60 26.86 14.32
CA CYS A 27 -12.48 28.00 14.06
C CYS A 27 -13.92 27.71 14.51
N VAL A 28 -14.80 28.72 14.39
CA VAL A 28 -16.24 28.57 14.68
C VAL A 28 -17.00 28.01 13.48
N GLN A 29 -18.07 27.27 13.72
CA GLN A 29 -18.89 26.63 12.66
C GLN A 29 -19.39 27.63 11.63
N SER A 30 -19.77 28.86 12.02
CA SER A 30 -20.21 29.90 11.10
C SER A 30 -19.14 30.27 10.07
N ASN A 31 -17.86 30.29 10.50
CA ASN A 31 -16.75 30.53 9.58
C ASN A 31 -16.62 29.41 8.55
N VAL A 32 -16.68 28.14 8.97
CA VAL A 32 -16.69 27.01 8.01
C VAL A 32 -17.81 27.18 6.98
N THR A 33 -19.00 27.53 7.44
CA THR A 33 -20.16 27.73 6.53
C THR A 33 -19.92 28.86 5.55
N THR A 34 -19.38 29.98 6.00
CA THR A 34 -19.10 31.16 5.16
C THR A 34 -18.01 30.86 4.14
N GLN A 35 -16.90 30.23 4.56
CA GLN A 35 -15.79 29.91 3.67
C GLN A 35 -16.15 28.87 2.61
N ILE A 36 -16.95 27.86 2.97
CA ILE A 36 -17.44 26.88 2.00
C ILE A 36 -18.39 27.54 0.98
N ARG A 37 -19.31 28.40 1.42
CA ARG A 37 -20.17 29.14 0.49
C ARG A 37 -19.37 30.01 -0.46
N ALA A 38 -18.40 30.77 0.04
CA ALA A 38 -17.56 31.62 -0.79
C ALA A 38 -16.77 30.81 -1.83
N LEU A 39 -16.29 29.61 -1.45
CA LEU A 39 -15.63 28.69 -2.38
C LEU A 39 -16.58 28.13 -3.44
N GLU A 40 -17.79 27.72 -3.04
CA GLU A 40 -18.83 27.24 -3.95
C GLU A 40 -19.32 28.34 -4.92
N GLU A 41 -19.48 29.57 -4.44
CA GLU A 41 -19.83 30.74 -5.25
C GLU A 41 -18.72 31.08 -6.28
N GLU A 42 -17.46 31.05 -5.88
CA GLU A 42 -16.33 31.27 -6.78
C GLU A 42 -16.22 30.18 -7.86
N LEU A 43 -16.48 28.95 -7.51
CA LEU A 43 -16.46 27.82 -8.45
C LEU A 43 -17.75 27.69 -9.29
N GLY A 44 -18.82 28.39 -8.89
CA GLY A 44 -20.12 28.35 -9.56
C GLY A 44 -20.86 27.03 -9.41
N ILE A 45 -20.45 26.17 -8.46
CA ILE A 45 -21.04 24.84 -8.28
C ILE A 45 -20.99 24.40 -6.81
N PRO A 46 -22.05 23.78 -6.26
CA PRO A 46 -22.01 23.25 -4.90
C PRO A 46 -21.07 22.06 -4.78
N LEU A 47 -20.25 22.06 -3.73
CA LEU A 47 -19.33 20.99 -3.39
C LEU A 47 -19.91 20.03 -2.35
N PHE A 48 -20.90 20.48 -1.58
CA PHE A 48 -21.60 19.69 -0.57
C PHE A 48 -23.12 19.75 -0.73
N ASP A 49 -23.75 18.60 -0.58
CA ASP A 49 -25.18 18.49 -0.37
C ASP A 49 -25.49 18.55 1.12
N ARG A 50 -26.41 19.44 1.51
CA ARG A 50 -26.87 19.64 2.89
C ARG A 50 -28.24 19.00 3.07
N LEU A 51 -28.25 17.69 3.31
CA LEU A 51 -29.46 16.97 3.64
C LEU A 51 -29.81 17.19 5.12
N ALA A 52 -31.08 17.24 5.49
CA ALA A 52 -31.58 17.70 6.80
C ALA A 52 -30.81 17.22 8.04
N LYS A 53 -30.11 16.07 7.98
CA LYS A 53 -29.28 15.52 9.07
C LYS A 53 -27.88 15.06 8.64
N ARG A 54 -27.49 15.30 7.38
CA ARG A 54 -26.21 14.80 6.84
C ARG A 54 -25.61 15.81 5.87
N VAL A 55 -24.30 15.85 5.86
CA VAL A 55 -23.49 16.54 4.85
C VAL A 55 -22.80 15.47 4.02
N ILE A 56 -22.89 15.57 2.70
CA ILE A 56 -22.22 14.66 1.78
C ILE A 56 -21.54 15.46 0.66
N LEU A 57 -20.46 14.95 0.10
CA LEU A 57 -19.85 15.55 -1.08
C LEU A 57 -20.74 15.35 -2.31
N THR A 58 -20.94 16.43 -3.10
CA THR A 58 -21.47 16.31 -4.45
C THR A 58 -20.49 15.59 -5.37
N ASP A 59 -20.89 15.30 -6.60
CA ASP A 59 -19.97 14.78 -7.60
C ASP A 59 -18.84 15.76 -7.91
N ALA A 60 -19.14 17.07 -7.95
CA ALA A 60 -18.14 18.13 -8.08
C ALA A 60 -17.19 18.17 -6.89
N GLY A 61 -17.70 18.04 -5.65
CA GLY A 61 -16.89 17.98 -4.44
C GLY A 61 -15.93 16.77 -4.44
N ARG A 62 -16.40 15.60 -4.85
CA ARG A 62 -15.56 14.41 -5.01
C ARG A 62 -14.44 14.59 -6.03
N ARG A 63 -14.74 15.25 -7.15
CA ARG A 63 -13.72 15.57 -8.17
C ARG A 63 -12.73 16.66 -7.72
N PHE A 64 -13.21 17.66 -6.97
CA PHE A 64 -12.40 18.78 -6.51
C PHE A 64 -11.44 18.37 -5.38
N LEU A 65 -11.84 17.45 -4.50
CA LEU A 65 -11.05 17.04 -3.32
C LEU A 65 -9.60 16.68 -3.62
N PRO A 66 -9.27 15.84 -4.63
CA PRO A 66 -7.87 15.51 -4.92
C PRO A 66 -7.05 16.72 -5.38
N TYR A 67 -7.65 17.71 -6.02
CA TYR A 67 -6.94 18.94 -6.40
C TYR A 67 -6.68 19.83 -5.19
N ALA A 68 -7.65 19.99 -4.30
CA ALA A 68 -7.49 20.73 -3.05
C ALA A 68 -6.38 20.11 -2.17
N GLU A 69 -6.37 18.80 -2.01
CA GLU A 69 -5.32 18.07 -1.30
C GLU A 69 -3.93 18.29 -1.92
N ARG A 70 -3.84 18.26 -3.25
CA ARG A 70 -2.59 18.49 -3.99
C ARG A 70 -2.05 19.92 -3.81
N VAL A 71 -2.90 20.94 -3.87
CA VAL A 71 -2.49 22.32 -3.64
C VAL A 71 -1.95 22.49 -2.21
N LEU A 72 -2.68 21.99 -1.20
CA LEU A 72 -2.27 22.03 0.19
C LEU A 72 -0.93 21.32 0.43
N SER A 73 -0.74 20.14 -0.17
CA SER A 73 0.54 19.41 -0.11
C SER A 73 1.67 20.22 -0.75
N THR A 74 1.44 20.79 -1.94
CA THR A 74 2.46 21.57 -2.66
C THR A 74 2.92 22.79 -1.86
N VAL A 75 2.01 23.48 -1.18
CA VAL A 75 2.36 24.63 -0.33
C VAL A 75 3.15 24.19 0.90
N SER A 76 2.76 23.09 1.54
CA SER A 76 3.50 22.49 2.64
C SER A 76 4.93 22.10 2.21
N ASP A 77 5.06 21.48 1.03
CA ASP A 77 6.35 21.11 0.46
C ASP A 77 7.22 22.34 0.17
N ALA A 78 6.64 23.42 -0.37
CA ALA A 78 7.34 24.66 -0.65
C ALA A 78 7.83 25.36 0.65
N GLN A 79 7.02 25.38 1.69
CA GLN A 79 7.41 25.91 2.99
C GLN A 79 8.56 25.10 3.61
N ALA A 80 8.50 23.76 3.53
CA ALA A 80 9.56 22.89 4.01
C ALA A 80 10.86 23.03 3.19
N ALA A 81 10.77 23.35 1.91
CA ALA A 81 11.95 23.53 1.03
C ALA A 81 12.79 24.75 1.38
N VAL A 82 12.18 25.82 1.90
CA VAL A 82 12.87 27.09 2.21
C VAL A 82 13.26 27.22 3.68
N THR A 83 12.74 26.38 4.57
CA THR A 83 13.20 26.32 5.95
C THR A 83 14.58 25.65 5.99
N GLN A 84 15.61 26.39 6.38
CA GLN A 84 17.00 25.91 6.47
C GLN A 84 17.24 24.80 7.51
N ASP A 85 16.22 24.41 8.25
CA ASP A 85 16.30 23.30 9.21
C ASP A 85 16.14 21.98 8.44
N SER A 86 17.28 21.37 8.08
CA SER A 86 17.36 20.07 7.39
C SER A 86 16.82 18.89 8.22
N THR A 87 16.33 19.15 9.42
CA THR A 87 15.76 18.13 10.30
C THR A 87 14.41 17.65 9.75
N PRO A 88 14.26 16.36 9.40
CA PRO A 88 13.00 15.82 8.90
C PRO A 88 11.84 16.09 9.87
N ALA A 89 10.79 16.74 9.38
CA ALA A 89 9.59 17.10 10.15
C ALA A 89 8.35 17.16 9.22
N GLY A 90 7.16 17.28 9.82
CA GLY A 90 5.89 17.42 9.10
C GLY A 90 5.22 16.09 8.73
N PRO A 91 4.12 16.14 7.95
CA PRO A 91 3.37 14.96 7.58
C PRO A 91 4.10 14.14 6.51
N LEU A 92 3.98 12.81 6.59
CA LEU A 92 4.45 11.87 5.58
C LEU A 92 3.43 10.75 5.44
N CYS A 93 2.76 10.68 4.29
CA CYS A 93 1.75 9.68 3.98
C CYS A 93 2.33 8.57 3.11
N ILE A 94 2.26 7.33 3.61
CA ILE A 94 2.90 6.15 3.03
C ILE A 94 1.86 5.11 2.66
N GLY A 95 1.88 4.67 1.39
CA GLY A 95 1.13 3.51 0.95
C GLY A 95 1.92 2.22 1.21
N ALA A 96 1.28 1.19 1.75
CA ALA A 96 1.90 -0.13 1.88
C ALA A 96 0.87 -1.26 1.83
N PRO A 97 1.19 -2.42 1.20
CA PRO A 97 0.36 -3.62 1.33
C PRO A 97 0.35 -4.11 2.77
N GLU A 98 -0.73 -4.77 3.17
CA GLU A 98 -0.90 -5.30 4.54
C GLU A 98 0.30 -6.15 5.00
N SER A 99 0.76 -7.06 4.14
CA SER A 99 1.90 -7.94 4.46
C SER A 99 3.19 -7.18 4.78
N VAL A 100 3.46 -6.08 4.05
CA VAL A 100 4.62 -5.22 4.30
C VAL A 100 4.41 -4.41 5.58
N LEU A 101 3.22 -3.83 5.75
CA LEU A 101 2.88 -3.02 6.91
C LEU A 101 3.00 -3.82 8.21
N ASN A 102 2.50 -5.06 8.24
CA ASN A 102 2.46 -5.87 9.44
C ASN A 102 3.80 -6.56 9.76
N TYR A 103 4.59 -6.92 8.74
CA TYR A 103 5.75 -7.80 8.93
C TYR A 103 7.11 -7.17 8.62
N ARG A 104 7.16 -6.11 7.80
CA ARG A 104 8.42 -5.42 7.46
C ARG A 104 8.57 -4.07 8.14
N LEU A 105 7.52 -3.26 8.12
CA LEU A 105 7.62 -1.87 8.57
C LEU A 105 7.74 -1.69 10.09
N PRO A 106 7.24 -2.52 11.01
CA PRO A 106 7.24 -2.19 12.43
C PRO A 106 8.62 -1.86 13.02
N SER A 107 9.66 -2.62 12.65
CA SER A 107 11.04 -2.36 13.10
C SER A 107 11.59 -1.05 12.52
N ILE A 108 11.28 -0.77 11.26
CA ILE A 108 11.68 0.46 10.56
C ILE A 108 11.00 1.66 11.20
N LEU A 109 9.70 1.56 11.45
CA LEU A 109 8.91 2.62 12.07
C LEU A 109 9.38 2.95 13.47
N SER A 110 9.69 1.93 14.26
CA SER A 110 10.28 2.11 15.60
C SER A 110 11.59 2.90 15.54
N ARG A 111 12.47 2.57 14.60
CA ARG A 111 13.73 3.27 14.41
C ARG A 111 13.53 4.68 13.83
N PHE A 112 12.67 4.83 12.83
CA PHE A 112 12.37 6.11 12.20
C PHE A 112 11.80 7.12 13.19
N ARG A 113 10.86 6.70 14.04
CA ARG A 113 10.28 7.57 15.08
C ARG A 113 11.30 8.04 16.10
N LYS A 114 12.28 7.20 16.44
CA LYS A 114 13.37 7.60 17.35
C LYS A 114 14.30 8.64 16.70
N LEU A 115 14.60 8.48 15.41
CA LEU A 115 15.49 9.39 14.67
C LEU A 115 14.80 10.71 14.32
N TYR A 116 13.51 10.67 13.99
CA TYR A 116 12.74 11.79 13.44
C TYR A 116 11.41 11.97 14.16
N PRO A 117 11.41 12.35 15.46
CA PRO A 117 10.19 12.41 16.28
C PRO A 117 9.20 13.49 15.83
N LYS A 118 9.64 14.49 15.04
CA LYS A 118 8.80 15.55 14.50
C LYS A 118 8.04 15.17 13.22
N VAL A 119 8.30 13.97 12.64
CA VAL A 119 7.59 13.48 11.46
C VAL A 119 6.30 12.78 11.88
N GLN A 120 5.18 13.21 11.29
CA GLN A 120 3.86 12.61 11.50
C GLN A 120 3.58 11.58 10.41
N LEU A 121 3.69 10.30 10.75
CA LEU A 121 3.48 9.20 9.80
C LEU A 121 2.00 8.85 9.68
N THR A 122 1.51 8.75 8.47
CA THR A 122 0.20 8.19 8.12
C THR A 122 0.38 7.04 7.15
N PHE A 123 -0.26 5.90 7.43
CA PHE A 123 -0.25 4.74 6.53
C PHE A 123 -1.62 4.57 5.89
N ARG A 124 -1.62 4.35 4.58
CA ARG A 124 -2.84 4.05 3.82
C ARG A 124 -2.70 2.71 3.13
N PRO A 125 -3.64 1.77 3.34
CA PRO A 125 -3.71 0.59 2.50
C PRO A 125 -4.05 1.01 1.07
N TYR A 126 -3.56 0.26 0.09
CA TYR A 126 -3.90 0.52 -1.30
C TYR A 126 -4.14 -0.79 -2.04
N PHE A 127 -4.94 -0.69 -3.09
CA PHE A 127 -5.07 -1.70 -4.12
C PHE A 127 -4.25 -1.27 -5.34
N ASP A 128 -3.66 -2.22 -6.05
CA ASP A 128 -2.71 -1.98 -7.15
C ASP A 128 -3.23 -0.94 -8.18
N VAL A 129 -4.54 -0.99 -8.49
CA VAL A 129 -5.18 -0.07 -9.44
C VAL A 129 -5.22 1.38 -8.95
N GLY A 130 -5.30 1.61 -7.64
CA GLY A 130 -5.42 2.95 -7.06
C GLY A 130 -4.10 3.60 -6.66
N LEU A 131 -2.97 2.89 -6.72
CA LEU A 131 -1.70 3.35 -6.21
C LEU A 131 -1.17 4.56 -6.98
N VAL A 132 -1.03 4.43 -8.30
CA VAL A 132 -0.46 5.50 -9.13
C VAL A 132 -1.31 6.77 -9.05
N PRO A 133 -2.64 6.75 -9.24
CA PRO A 133 -3.48 7.91 -9.03
C PRO A 133 -3.37 8.55 -7.63
N SER A 134 -3.16 7.75 -6.59
CA SER A 134 -3.00 8.26 -5.22
C SER A 134 -1.68 9.00 -5.01
N ILE A 135 -0.61 8.55 -5.66
CA ILE A 135 0.69 9.24 -5.66
C ILE A 135 0.61 10.52 -6.50
N GLU A 136 0.00 10.46 -7.68
CA GLU A 136 -0.18 11.63 -8.57
C GLU A 136 -0.99 12.74 -7.90
N SER A 137 -2.08 12.38 -7.23
CA SER A 137 -2.94 13.35 -6.54
C SER A 137 -2.36 13.87 -5.22
N GLY A 138 -1.22 13.34 -4.76
CA GLY A 138 -0.61 13.72 -3.48
C GLY A 138 -1.31 13.13 -2.25
N LYS A 139 -2.24 12.20 -2.42
CA LYS A 139 -2.85 11.45 -1.31
C LYS A 139 -1.85 10.55 -0.59
N MET A 140 -0.79 10.15 -1.31
CA MET A 140 0.37 9.42 -0.80
C MET A 140 1.63 10.11 -1.29
N ASP A 141 2.60 10.29 -0.41
CA ASP A 141 3.91 10.85 -0.74
C ASP A 141 4.81 9.81 -1.39
N LEU A 142 4.75 8.60 -0.87
CA LEU A 142 5.44 7.42 -1.39
C LEU A 142 4.65 6.14 -1.07
N ALA A 143 5.01 5.05 -1.74
CA ALA A 143 4.47 3.75 -1.39
C ALA A 143 5.53 2.64 -1.48
N VAL A 144 5.36 1.61 -0.65
CA VAL A 144 6.09 0.35 -0.81
C VAL A 144 5.25 -0.54 -1.72
N TRP A 145 5.78 -0.91 -2.87
CA TRP A 145 5.07 -1.65 -3.91
C TRP A 145 5.70 -3.02 -4.18
N MET A 146 4.90 -4.06 -4.05
CA MET A 146 5.31 -5.42 -4.44
C MET A 146 4.95 -5.63 -5.92
N LYS A 147 5.97 -5.63 -6.77
CA LYS A 147 5.82 -5.77 -8.23
C LYS A 147 7.15 -6.17 -8.85
N ASP A 148 7.14 -7.04 -9.87
CA ASP A 148 8.40 -7.48 -10.49
C ASP A 148 9.13 -6.34 -11.18
N VAL A 149 8.42 -5.53 -11.94
CA VAL A 149 8.96 -4.38 -12.67
C VAL A 149 8.01 -3.20 -12.53
N VAL A 150 8.52 -2.09 -12.07
CA VAL A 150 7.81 -0.80 -12.09
C VAL A 150 8.09 -0.13 -13.42
N SER A 151 7.12 -0.15 -14.32
CA SER A 151 7.24 0.39 -15.69
C SER A 151 6.50 1.72 -15.90
N ASP A 152 5.85 2.25 -14.85
CA ASP A 152 5.11 3.50 -14.97
C ASP A 152 6.09 4.69 -15.02
N GLN A 153 6.05 5.42 -16.14
CA GLN A 153 6.97 6.53 -16.40
C GLN A 153 6.74 7.77 -15.52
N ARG A 154 5.63 7.83 -14.78
CA ARG A 154 5.32 8.90 -13.83
C ARG A 154 5.98 8.70 -12.48
N LEU A 155 6.46 7.48 -12.21
CA LEU A 155 7.06 7.12 -10.94
C LEU A 155 8.57 7.01 -11.03
N GLN A 156 9.24 7.50 -10.00
CA GLN A 156 10.58 7.06 -9.61
C GLN A 156 10.44 5.81 -8.74
N SER A 157 11.33 4.84 -8.93
CA SER A 157 11.32 3.61 -8.15
C SER A 157 12.70 3.22 -7.69
N LEU A 158 12.79 2.70 -6.47
CA LEU A 158 13.98 2.09 -5.90
C LEU A 158 13.64 0.65 -5.49
N ARG A 159 14.31 -0.32 -6.12
CA ARG A 159 14.16 -1.72 -5.73
C ARG A 159 14.83 -1.94 -4.38
N LEU A 160 14.09 -2.53 -3.43
CA LEU A 160 14.58 -2.83 -2.09
C LEU A 160 15.08 -4.27 -2.00
N ARG A 161 14.21 -5.24 -2.33
CA ARG A 161 14.54 -6.66 -2.20
C ARG A 161 13.63 -7.56 -3.01
N SER A 162 14.01 -8.84 -3.11
CA SER A 162 13.12 -9.92 -3.52
C SER A 162 12.46 -10.56 -2.30
N GLU A 163 11.14 -10.72 -2.34
CA GLU A 163 10.38 -11.45 -1.32
C GLU A 163 10.10 -12.85 -1.82
N LYS A 164 10.59 -13.83 -1.07
CA LYS A 164 10.29 -15.23 -1.35
C LYS A 164 8.83 -15.52 -1.05
N VAL A 165 8.17 -16.21 -1.96
CA VAL A 165 6.75 -16.57 -1.83
C VAL A 165 6.63 -18.09 -1.78
N LEU A 166 5.91 -18.59 -0.77
CA LEU A 166 5.81 -20.02 -0.48
C LEU A 166 4.37 -20.50 -0.58
N PHE A 167 4.19 -21.71 -1.11
CA PHE A 167 2.98 -22.46 -0.83
C PHE A 167 3.06 -23.06 0.55
N VAL A 168 1.97 -22.90 1.31
CA VAL A 168 1.83 -23.41 2.67
C VAL A 168 0.49 -24.13 2.84
N ALA A 169 0.50 -25.14 3.70
CA ALA A 169 -0.70 -25.84 4.14
C ALA A 169 -0.58 -26.28 5.59
N ASP A 170 -1.62 -26.90 6.13
CA ASP A 170 -1.53 -27.68 7.35
C ASP A 170 -0.49 -28.81 7.20
N ARG A 171 0.11 -29.21 8.29
CA ARG A 171 1.16 -30.24 8.30
C ARG A 171 0.66 -31.63 7.87
N ALA A 172 -0.61 -31.93 8.10
CA ALA A 172 -1.22 -33.19 7.71
C ALA A 172 -1.57 -33.23 6.21
N HIS A 173 -1.45 -32.09 5.50
CA HIS A 173 -1.78 -32.03 4.07
C HIS A 173 -0.84 -32.93 3.25
N PRO A 174 -1.34 -33.73 2.29
CA PRO A 174 -0.52 -34.68 1.52
C PRO A 174 0.69 -34.03 0.83
N LEU A 175 0.52 -32.82 0.26
CA LEU A 175 1.59 -32.10 -0.42
C LEU A 175 2.67 -31.57 0.52
N ALA A 176 2.40 -31.45 1.83
CA ALA A 176 3.38 -31.00 2.81
C ALA A 176 4.54 -31.99 3.00
N SER A 177 4.28 -33.28 2.81
CA SER A 177 5.27 -34.36 2.90
C SER A 177 5.88 -34.75 1.56
N ALA A 178 5.40 -34.20 0.45
CA ALA A 178 5.86 -34.54 -0.88
C ALA A 178 7.34 -34.12 -1.09
N LYS A 179 8.12 -34.98 -1.74
CA LYS A 179 9.52 -34.66 -2.07
C LYS A 179 9.66 -33.52 -3.06
N LYS A 180 8.63 -33.31 -3.88
CA LYS A 180 8.58 -32.28 -4.92
C LYS A 180 7.10 -32.01 -5.24
N VAL A 181 6.72 -30.74 -5.35
CA VAL A 181 5.36 -30.31 -5.74
C VAL A 181 5.47 -29.57 -7.07
N LEU A 182 4.77 -30.08 -8.07
CA LEU A 182 4.68 -29.51 -9.41
C LEU A 182 3.42 -28.64 -9.54
N PRO A 183 3.36 -27.75 -10.53
CA PRO A 183 2.15 -26.95 -10.77
C PRO A 183 0.88 -27.79 -10.93
N GLN A 184 0.95 -28.94 -11.59
CA GLN A 184 -0.18 -29.85 -11.82
C GLN A 184 -0.76 -30.41 -10.51
N ASP A 185 0.04 -30.53 -9.46
CA ASP A 185 -0.41 -31.01 -8.14
C ASP A 185 -1.40 -30.05 -7.47
N LEU A 186 -1.49 -28.80 -7.97
CA LEU A 186 -2.49 -27.82 -7.54
C LEU A 186 -3.87 -28.07 -8.14
N SER A 187 -3.97 -28.96 -9.16
CA SER A 187 -5.26 -29.31 -9.77
C SER A 187 -6.16 -29.97 -8.74
N GLY A 188 -7.42 -29.53 -8.67
CA GLY A 188 -8.39 -30.05 -7.71
C GLY A 188 -8.17 -29.60 -6.25
N GLN A 189 -7.07 -28.91 -5.92
CA GLN A 189 -6.83 -28.41 -4.57
C GLN A 189 -7.70 -27.18 -4.26
N THR A 190 -8.04 -27.00 -2.96
CA THR A 190 -8.65 -25.75 -2.49
C THR A 190 -7.55 -24.74 -2.23
N LEU A 191 -7.65 -23.57 -2.87
CA LEU A 191 -6.72 -22.45 -2.68
C LEU A 191 -7.34 -21.34 -1.85
N LEU A 192 -6.65 -20.91 -0.80
CA LEU A 192 -7.02 -19.79 0.06
C LEU A 192 -6.09 -18.63 -0.31
N LEU A 193 -6.64 -17.60 -0.92
CA LEU A 193 -5.84 -16.59 -1.60
C LEU A 193 -6.24 -15.17 -1.16
N THR A 194 -5.33 -14.25 -1.32
CA THR A 194 -5.60 -12.82 -1.18
C THR A 194 -6.44 -12.30 -2.35
N GLU A 195 -6.89 -11.06 -2.27
CA GLU A 195 -7.63 -10.37 -3.32
C GLU A 195 -6.90 -10.41 -4.68
N ALA A 196 -7.65 -10.43 -5.77
CA ALA A 196 -7.14 -10.50 -7.16
C ALA A 196 -6.18 -9.35 -7.53
N GLY A 197 -6.18 -8.22 -6.78
CA GLY A 197 -5.24 -7.10 -6.93
C GLY A 197 -3.82 -7.39 -6.43
N CYS A 198 -3.62 -8.41 -5.61
CA CYS A 198 -2.34 -8.73 -5.00
C CYS A 198 -1.32 -9.24 -6.03
N ALA A 199 -0.07 -8.78 -5.94
CA ALA A 199 0.97 -9.06 -6.93
C ALA A 199 1.34 -10.55 -7.05
N TYR A 200 1.54 -11.25 -5.93
CA TYR A 200 1.84 -12.69 -5.97
C TYR A 200 0.61 -13.54 -6.33
N ARG A 201 -0.60 -13.06 -6.02
CA ARG A 201 -1.83 -13.68 -6.52
C ARG A 201 -1.91 -13.60 -8.05
N LYS A 202 -1.64 -12.44 -8.64
CA LYS A 202 -1.60 -12.27 -10.11
C LYS A 202 -0.59 -13.21 -10.78
N LYS A 203 0.57 -13.42 -10.14
CA LYS A 203 1.56 -14.40 -10.64
C LYS A 203 1.01 -15.81 -10.63
N LEU A 204 0.35 -16.21 -9.55
CA LEU A 204 -0.27 -17.54 -9.44
C LEU A 204 -1.37 -17.69 -10.49
N ASP A 205 -2.29 -16.75 -10.59
CA ASP A 205 -3.41 -16.80 -11.54
C ASP A 205 -2.89 -16.94 -13.00
N ARG A 206 -1.84 -16.18 -13.33
CA ARG A 206 -1.16 -16.30 -14.64
C ARG A 206 -0.55 -17.68 -14.85
N LEU A 207 0.12 -18.24 -13.84
CA LEU A 207 0.69 -19.59 -13.90
C LEU A 207 -0.39 -20.64 -14.13
N LEU A 208 -1.46 -20.61 -13.33
CA LEU A 208 -2.58 -21.55 -13.43
C LEU A 208 -3.24 -21.48 -14.81
N SER A 209 -3.46 -20.27 -15.32
CA SER A 209 -4.03 -20.03 -16.65
C SER A 209 -3.13 -20.57 -17.78
N LEU A 210 -1.82 -20.24 -17.76
CA LEU A 210 -0.88 -20.68 -18.80
C LEU A 210 -0.70 -22.20 -18.84
N MET A 211 -0.86 -22.88 -17.72
CA MET A 211 -0.70 -24.34 -17.63
C MET A 211 -2.04 -25.10 -17.63
N ASN A 212 -3.16 -24.39 -17.85
CA ASN A 212 -4.52 -24.96 -17.81
C ASN A 212 -4.82 -25.74 -16.52
N ILE A 213 -4.30 -25.26 -15.36
CA ILE A 213 -4.52 -25.88 -14.07
C ILE A 213 -5.79 -25.28 -13.46
N ARG A 214 -6.71 -26.17 -13.05
CA ARG A 214 -7.97 -25.79 -12.40
C ARG A 214 -7.97 -26.20 -10.94
N PRO A 215 -7.88 -25.26 -9.98
CA PRO A 215 -8.14 -25.54 -8.58
C PRO A 215 -9.55 -26.10 -8.38
N GLY A 216 -9.74 -26.93 -7.36
CA GLY A 216 -11.06 -27.44 -7.01
C GLY A 216 -11.98 -26.36 -6.44
N ASN A 217 -11.41 -25.49 -5.63
CA ASN A 217 -12.08 -24.29 -5.10
C ASN A 217 -11.08 -23.15 -4.87
N VAL A 218 -11.56 -21.92 -4.90
CA VAL A 218 -10.79 -20.72 -4.54
C VAL A 218 -11.61 -19.90 -3.55
N THR A 219 -11.06 -19.70 -2.35
CA THR A 219 -11.64 -18.81 -1.35
C THR A 219 -10.76 -17.58 -1.22
N GLU A 220 -11.37 -16.40 -1.35
CA GLU A 220 -10.68 -15.12 -1.28
C GLU A 220 -10.83 -14.47 0.10
N PHE A 221 -9.74 -13.87 0.59
CA PHE A 221 -9.67 -13.19 1.87
C PHE A 221 -9.05 -11.80 1.72
N SER A 222 -9.53 -10.87 2.53
CA SER A 222 -8.99 -9.50 2.60
C SER A 222 -7.75 -9.37 3.49
N THR A 223 -7.46 -10.37 4.35
CA THR A 223 -6.32 -10.33 5.27
C THR A 223 -5.50 -11.62 5.24
N VAL A 224 -4.18 -11.47 5.34
CA VAL A 224 -3.26 -12.63 5.38
C VAL A 224 -3.38 -13.42 6.69
N GLU A 225 -3.80 -12.77 7.78
CA GLU A 225 -4.02 -13.45 9.07
C GLU A 225 -5.18 -14.45 8.98
N ALA A 226 -6.31 -14.05 8.37
CA ALA A 226 -7.44 -14.97 8.16
C ALA A 226 -7.02 -16.18 7.29
N ILE A 227 -6.23 -15.94 6.24
CA ILE A 227 -5.69 -17.05 5.43
C ILE A 227 -4.87 -18.01 6.30
N LYS A 228 -3.93 -17.51 7.11
CA LYS A 228 -3.07 -18.35 7.96
C LYS A 228 -3.87 -19.22 8.92
N GLU A 229 -4.87 -18.64 9.59
CA GLU A 229 -5.72 -19.40 10.51
C GLU A 229 -6.53 -20.48 9.76
N CYS A 230 -7.16 -20.16 8.63
CA CYS A 230 -7.90 -21.13 7.83
C CYS A 230 -7.00 -22.25 7.28
N VAL A 231 -5.77 -21.92 6.82
CA VAL A 231 -4.78 -22.92 6.40
C VAL A 231 -4.40 -23.84 7.56
N SER A 232 -4.20 -23.29 8.76
CA SER A 232 -3.83 -24.08 9.95
C SER A 232 -4.92 -25.04 10.41
N LEU A 233 -6.16 -24.80 10.00
CA LEU A 233 -7.31 -25.67 10.23
C LEU A 233 -7.52 -26.71 9.09
N GLY A 234 -6.60 -26.77 8.12
CA GLY A 234 -6.67 -27.74 7.04
C GLY A 234 -7.67 -27.39 5.92
N MET A 235 -8.15 -26.15 5.84
CA MET A 235 -9.14 -25.75 4.83
C MET A 235 -8.60 -25.72 3.39
N GLY A 236 -7.26 -25.74 3.21
CA GLY A 236 -6.64 -25.72 1.89
C GLY A 236 -5.19 -25.24 1.89
N ILE A 237 -4.74 -24.82 0.73
CA ILE A 237 -3.37 -24.37 0.45
C ILE A 237 -3.38 -22.84 0.25
N ALA A 238 -2.39 -22.13 0.77
CA ALA A 238 -2.19 -20.72 0.48
C ALA A 238 -0.84 -20.47 -0.20
N LEU A 239 -0.76 -19.36 -0.97
CA LEU A 239 0.47 -18.79 -1.48
C LEU A 239 0.71 -17.46 -0.74
N LEU A 240 1.77 -17.40 0.07
CA LEU A 240 2.07 -16.24 0.93
C LEU A 240 3.57 -15.94 0.95
N PRO A 241 3.96 -14.66 1.15
CA PRO A 241 5.35 -14.30 1.40
C PRO A 241 5.92 -15.04 2.62
N GLU A 242 7.17 -15.50 2.53
CA GLU A 242 7.83 -16.24 3.61
C GLU A 242 7.79 -15.49 4.95
N ILE A 243 7.97 -14.16 4.92
CA ILE A 243 7.93 -13.31 6.12
C ILE A 243 6.59 -13.37 6.86
N VAL A 244 5.49 -13.57 6.14
CA VAL A 244 4.14 -13.66 6.70
C VAL A 244 3.95 -14.95 7.49
N VAL A 245 4.56 -16.05 7.03
CA VAL A 245 4.36 -17.40 7.59
C VAL A 245 5.58 -17.90 8.40
N ALA A 246 6.63 -17.10 8.52
CA ALA A 246 7.88 -17.51 9.15
C ALA A 246 7.70 -18.01 10.61
N ARG A 247 6.81 -17.36 11.37
CA ARG A 247 6.52 -17.76 12.76
C ARG A 247 5.77 -19.09 12.83
N GLU A 248 4.80 -19.27 11.96
CA GLU A 248 3.97 -20.50 11.89
C GLU A 248 4.82 -21.69 11.42
N LEU A 249 5.72 -21.48 10.45
CA LEU A 249 6.68 -22.49 10.01
C LEU A 249 7.65 -22.85 11.12
N ALA A 250 8.22 -21.86 11.84
CA ALA A 250 9.13 -22.09 12.95
C ALA A 250 8.46 -22.85 14.11
N ARG A 251 7.18 -22.53 14.38
CA ARG A 251 6.35 -23.21 15.39
C ARG A 251 5.75 -24.53 14.92
N LYS A 252 6.02 -24.92 13.68
CA LYS A 252 5.48 -26.13 13.06
C LYS A 252 3.93 -26.16 13.04
N ARG A 253 3.27 -25.02 13.01
CA ARG A 253 1.81 -24.90 12.80
C ARG A 253 1.45 -25.08 11.34
N LEU A 254 2.32 -24.64 10.43
CA LEU A 254 2.19 -24.79 8.98
C LEU A 254 3.40 -25.54 8.43
N ALA A 255 3.24 -26.08 7.22
CA ALA A 255 4.30 -26.64 6.42
C ALA A 255 4.39 -25.93 5.06
N SER A 256 5.60 -25.70 4.57
CA SER A 256 5.83 -25.19 3.21
C SER A 256 6.16 -26.34 2.26
N PHE A 257 5.77 -26.19 1.00
CA PHE A 257 6.02 -27.19 -0.03
C PHE A 257 7.40 -27.04 -0.66
N ARG A 258 7.96 -28.16 -1.12
CA ARG A 258 9.14 -28.15 -2.01
C ARG A 258 8.67 -27.85 -3.44
N TRP A 259 8.34 -26.60 -3.68
CA TRP A 259 7.85 -26.12 -4.98
C TRP A 259 8.91 -26.28 -6.07
N ALA A 260 8.53 -26.88 -7.19
CA ALA A 260 9.40 -27.12 -8.33
C ALA A 260 8.80 -26.61 -9.66
N GLY A 261 7.85 -25.69 -9.54
CA GLY A 261 7.34 -24.90 -10.65
C GLY A 261 8.15 -23.60 -10.88
N PRO A 262 7.64 -22.71 -11.73
CA PRO A 262 8.24 -21.40 -11.97
C PRO A 262 8.39 -20.58 -10.68
N ASN A 263 9.39 -19.68 -10.68
CA ASN A 263 9.61 -18.78 -9.56
C ASN A 263 8.44 -17.82 -9.36
N LEU A 264 7.88 -17.78 -8.14
CA LEU A 264 6.78 -16.92 -7.73
C LEU A 264 7.23 -15.76 -6.84
N ASP A 265 8.53 -15.63 -6.57
CA ASP A 265 9.08 -14.53 -5.80
C ASP A 265 8.70 -13.19 -6.42
N ILE A 266 8.56 -12.16 -5.59
CA ILE A 266 8.11 -10.85 -6.00
C ILE A 266 9.07 -9.77 -5.51
N ALA A 267 9.41 -8.81 -6.36
CA ALA A 267 10.25 -7.70 -5.93
C ALA A 267 9.44 -6.67 -5.13
N THR A 268 10.06 -6.13 -4.10
CA THR A 268 9.54 -5.00 -3.32
C THR A 268 10.30 -3.74 -3.70
N HIS A 269 9.56 -2.69 -4.04
CA HIS A 269 10.08 -1.37 -4.40
C HIS A 269 9.53 -0.32 -3.44
N VAL A 270 10.25 0.77 -3.25
CA VAL A 270 9.66 2.03 -2.82
C VAL A 270 9.50 2.91 -4.06
N VAL A 271 8.32 3.57 -4.19
CA VAL A 271 7.96 4.37 -5.35
C VAL A 271 7.39 5.72 -4.91
N TRP A 272 7.64 6.76 -5.72
CA TRP A 272 7.10 8.11 -5.54
C TRP A 272 6.96 8.81 -6.90
N HIS A 273 6.30 9.95 -6.95
CA HIS A 273 6.15 10.71 -8.19
C HIS A 273 7.50 11.30 -8.62
N LYS A 274 7.92 11.08 -9.87
CA LYS A 274 9.25 11.46 -10.36
C LYS A 274 9.53 12.97 -10.34
N ASP A 275 8.48 13.77 -10.63
CA ASP A 275 8.58 15.22 -10.75
C ASP A 275 8.20 15.95 -9.45
N LYS A 276 7.86 15.20 -8.38
CA LYS A 276 7.57 15.79 -7.08
C LYS A 276 8.87 16.09 -6.34
N TRP A 277 8.93 17.26 -5.70
CA TRP A 277 9.99 17.52 -4.74
C TRP A 277 9.92 16.54 -3.58
N ILE A 278 11.09 15.99 -3.22
CA ILE A 278 11.21 15.01 -2.14
C ILE A 278 11.51 15.74 -0.85
N SER A 279 10.58 15.71 0.11
CA SER A 279 10.77 16.34 1.42
C SER A 279 11.91 15.68 2.21
N PRO A 280 12.57 16.39 3.15
CA PRO A 280 13.57 15.78 4.04
C PRO A 280 13.03 14.57 4.80
N ALA A 281 11.76 14.58 5.21
CA ALA A 281 11.09 13.44 5.86
C ALA A 281 10.96 12.24 4.91
N GLN A 282 10.56 12.48 3.67
CA GLN A 282 10.45 11.44 2.65
C GLN A 282 11.82 10.85 2.30
N GLN A 283 12.84 11.71 2.10
CA GLN A 283 14.20 11.26 1.81
C GLN A 283 14.79 10.41 2.95
N ALA A 284 14.61 10.84 4.20
CA ALA A 284 15.03 10.11 5.38
C ALA A 284 14.35 8.73 5.47
N PHE A 285 13.05 8.67 5.15
CA PHE A 285 12.32 7.40 5.17
C PHE A 285 12.79 6.45 4.07
N VAL A 286 12.98 6.93 2.84
CA VAL A 286 13.51 6.14 1.72
C VAL A 286 14.91 5.62 2.04
N SER A 287 15.79 6.44 2.60
CA SER A 287 17.14 6.05 3.01
C SER A 287 17.11 4.96 4.07
N LEU A 288 16.22 5.07 5.07
CA LEU A 288 16.09 4.07 6.11
C LEU A 288 15.49 2.75 5.58
N LEU A 289 14.53 2.80 4.64
CA LEU A 289 14.04 1.62 3.94
C LEU A 289 15.17 0.91 3.20
N GLN A 290 16.00 1.67 2.48
CA GLN A 290 17.14 1.11 1.74
C GLN A 290 18.17 0.49 2.66
N GLU A 291 18.50 1.14 3.79
CA GLU A 291 19.43 0.61 4.79
C GLU A 291 18.92 -0.70 5.41
N MET A 292 17.64 -0.77 5.78
CA MET A 292 17.08 -1.89 6.55
C MET A 292 16.53 -3.03 5.68
N LEU A 293 16.09 -2.73 4.47
CA LEU A 293 15.48 -3.72 3.56
C LEU A 293 16.28 -3.94 2.27
N GLY A 294 17.20 -3.04 1.92
CA GLY A 294 17.99 -3.16 0.71
C GLY A 294 18.82 -4.45 0.70
N GLU A 295 18.80 -5.16 -0.41
CA GLU A 295 19.74 -6.27 -0.63
C GLU A 295 21.15 -5.70 -0.72
N PRO A 296 22.17 -6.36 -0.11
CA PRO A 296 23.55 -5.94 -0.29
C PRO A 296 23.89 -5.95 -1.80
N ALA A 297 24.54 -4.88 -2.25
CA ALA A 297 24.96 -4.75 -3.65
C ALA A 297 25.87 -5.92 -4.03
N GLY A 298 25.34 -6.93 -4.73
CA GLY A 298 26.12 -8.11 -5.12
C GLY A 298 25.34 -9.33 -5.60
N VAL A 299 24.05 -9.44 -5.33
CA VAL A 299 23.26 -10.57 -5.84
C VAL A 299 22.71 -10.22 -7.23
N LYS A 300 23.52 -10.42 -8.26
CA LYS A 300 23.06 -10.47 -9.65
C LYS A 300 22.15 -11.70 -9.77
N THR A 301 20.84 -11.48 -9.90
CA THR A 301 19.94 -12.50 -10.46
C THR A 301 20.42 -12.78 -11.88
N SER A 302 20.85 -14.01 -12.15
CA SER A 302 21.29 -14.46 -13.47
C SER A 302 20.20 -14.16 -14.51
N PRO A 303 20.55 -13.56 -15.66
CA PRO A 303 19.59 -13.39 -16.74
C PRO A 303 19.20 -14.78 -17.27
N GLU A 304 17.89 -15.00 -17.43
CA GLU A 304 17.35 -16.14 -18.14
C GLU A 304 18.07 -16.30 -19.48
N LYS A 305 18.75 -17.44 -19.63
CA LYS A 305 19.27 -17.87 -20.93
C LYS A 305 18.09 -17.99 -21.90
N LYS A 306 17.97 -17.04 -22.81
CA LYS A 306 17.18 -17.21 -24.04
C LYS A 306 17.68 -18.48 -24.74
N ARG A 307 16.94 -19.57 -24.64
CA ARG A 307 17.09 -20.69 -25.57
C ARG A 307 16.41 -20.29 -26.87
N ARG A 308 17.19 -20.30 -27.92
CA ARG A 308 16.75 -20.24 -29.31
C ARG A 308 15.91 -21.46 -29.65
#